data_43728a92454609853a29bb2b8896d84c
#
_entry.id   43728a92454609853a29bb2b8896d84c
#
_cell.length_a   1.000
_cell.length_b   1.000
_cell.length_c   1.000
_cell.angle_alpha   90.00
_cell.angle_beta   90.00
_cell.angle_gamma   90.00
#
_symmetry.space_group_name_H-M   'P 1'
#
loop_
_entity.id
_entity.type
_entity.pdbx_description
1 polymer ?
#
loop_
_entity_poly.entity_id
_entity_poly.type
_entity_poly.pdbx_seq_one_letter_code
_entity_poly.pdbx_strand_id
1 'polypeptide(L)'
;GGLDFCHNNAGICINAPAEEMTYEQWLKVININLNGIFLTDIAAGKYMLENGGGSIINTASMSAHIVNVPQPQCAYNASKAGVIQLTKSLAIEWAKRGVRVNCISPGYIGTELTLNSPTLIPLIEKWNEMAPMGRMGKPEELEAICVYLAGDTSSFTTGSDIVVDGAFTCF
;
A
#
# COMPACT_ATOMS: atom_id res chain seq x y z
N GLY A 1 8.82 16.67 21.26
CA GLY A 1 8.03 16.25 20.10
C GLY A 1 7.60 14.81 20.31
N GLY A 2 6.54 14.39 19.60
CA GLY A 2 5.97 13.05 19.64
C GLY A 2 5.84 12.47 18.23
N LEU A 3 5.42 11.21 18.15
CA LEU A 3 5.06 10.51 16.92
C LEU A 3 3.67 9.91 17.13
N ASP A 4 2.64 10.58 16.62
CA ASP A 4 1.24 10.17 16.81
C ASP A 4 0.77 9.25 15.69
N PHE A 5 1.28 9.44 14.46
CA PHE A 5 1.03 8.54 13.34
C PHE A 5 2.24 8.42 12.41
N CYS A 6 2.27 7.32 11.67
CA CYS A 6 3.28 7.05 10.64
C CYS A 6 2.57 6.53 9.39
N HIS A 7 2.86 7.10 8.21
CA HIS A 7 2.37 6.61 6.93
C HIS A 7 3.52 6.11 6.06
N ASN A 8 3.58 4.81 5.86
CA ASN A 8 4.58 4.13 5.05
C ASN A 8 4.07 4.00 3.60
N ASN A 9 4.52 4.92 2.75
CA ASN A 9 4.05 5.02 1.37
C ASN A 9 5.12 4.69 0.31
N ALA A 10 6.40 4.69 0.66
CA ALA A 10 7.48 4.44 -0.29
C ALA A 10 7.33 3.06 -0.97
N GLY A 11 7.46 3.04 -2.29
CA GLY A 11 7.37 1.81 -3.06
C GLY A 11 7.79 2.00 -4.51
N ILE A 12 8.21 0.90 -5.13
CA ILE A 12 8.58 0.84 -6.54
C ILE A 12 7.89 -0.35 -7.22
N CYS A 13 7.75 -0.27 -8.54
CA CYS A 13 7.35 -1.39 -9.37
C CYS A 13 8.41 -1.61 -10.47
N ILE A 14 8.74 -2.87 -10.72
CA ILE A 14 9.55 -3.28 -11.87
C ILE A 14 8.70 -4.26 -12.68
N ASN A 15 8.43 -3.89 -13.92
CA ASN A 15 7.69 -4.72 -14.87
C ASN A 15 8.69 -5.56 -15.67
N ALA A 16 8.60 -6.87 -15.54
CA ALA A 16 9.35 -7.84 -16.33
C ALA A 16 8.59 -9.17 -16.36
N PRO A 17 8.60 -9.91 -17.49
CA PRO A 17 8.15 -11.30 -17.51
C PRO A 17 8.85 -12.09 -16.40
N ALA A 18 8.13 -13.00 -15.74
CA ALA A 18 8.66 -13.69 -14.55
C ALA A 18 9.94 -14.47 -14.83
N GLU A 19 10.02 -15.09 -16.02
CA GLU A 19 11.20 -15.84 -16.49
C GLU A 19 12.41 -14.96 -16.85
N GLU A 20 12.19 -13.65 -17.05
CA GLU A 20 13.24 -12.68 -17.35
C GLU A 20 13.62 -11.81 -16.12
N MET A 21 12.80 -11.83 -15.08
CA MET A 21 13.06 -11.05 -13.87
C MET A 21 14.29 -11.57 -13.14
N THR A 22 15.31 -10.75 -13.04
CA THR A 22 16.52 -11.12 -12.29
C THR A 22 16.25 -11.16 -10.79
N TYR A 23 17.02 -11.96 -10.06
CA TYR A 23 16.93 -11.99 -8.60
C TYR A 23 17.25 -10.64 -7.96
N GLU A 24 18.13 -9.86 -8.55
CA GLU A 24 18.44 -8.49 -8.11
C GLU A 24 17.21 -7.56 -8.25
N GLN A 25 16.50 -7.61 -9.36
CA GLN A 25 15.27 -6.85 -9.56
C GLN A 25 14.18 -7.27 -8.56
N TRP A 26 14.02 -8.57 -8.34
CA TRP A 26 13.13 -9.10 -7.30
C TRP A 26 13.48 -8.55 -5.93
N LEU A 27 14.74 -8.70 -5.50
CA LEU A 27 15.21 -8.21 -4.19
C LEU A 27 15.03 -6.71 -4.05
N LYS A 28 15.27 -5.92 -5.09
CA LYS A 28 15.09 -4.47 -5.06
C LYS A 28 13.64 -4.11 -4.72
N VAL A 29 12.65 -4.76 -5.36
CA VAL A 29 11.23 -4.54 -5.08
C VAL A 29 10.88 -4.98 -3.66
N ILE A 30 11.26 -6.19 -3.25
CA ILE A 30 10.99 -6.73 -1.91
C ILE A 30 11.62 -5.86 -0.83
N ASN A 31 12.87 -5.45 -1.01
CA ASN A 31 13.59 -4.65 -0.02
C ASN A 31 12.96 -3.27 0.20
N ILE A 32 12.48 -2.62 -0.85
CA ILE A 32 11.85 -1.31 -0.72
C ILE A 32 10.41 -1.46 -0.21
N ASN A 33 9.60 -2.32 -0.87
CA ASN A 33 8.16 -2.35 -0.64
C ASN A 33 7.73 -3.11 0.61
N LEU A 34 8.50 -4.11 1.05
CA LEU A 34 8.15 -4.95 2.20
C LEU A 34 9.14 -4.78 3.35
N ASN A 35 10.43 -5.00 3.11
CA ASN A 35 11.43 -4.88 4.17
C ASN A 35 11.55 -3.44 4.68
N GLY A 36 11.45 -2.43 3.79
CA GLY A 36 11.43 -1.02 4.16
C GLY A 36 10.25 -0.66 5.06
N ILE A 37 9.05 -1.14 4.71
CA ILE A 37 7.84 -0.96 5.55
C ILE A 37 8.05 -1.65 6.91
N PHE A 38 8.51 -2.91 6.92
CA PHE A 38 8.79 -3.61 8.17
C PHE A 38 9.75 -2.83 9.09
N LEU A 39 10.85 -2.33 8.55
CA LEU A 39 11.83 -1.57 9.32
C LEU A 39 11.23 -0.28 9.90
N THR A 40 10.42 0.42 9.11
CA THR A 40 9.77 1.65 9.56
C THR A 40 8.67 1.35 10.59
N ASP A 41 7.86 0.30 10.36
CA ASP A 41 6.84 -0.16 11.30
C ASP A 41 7.45 -0.48 12.67
N ILE A 42 8.59 -1.24 12.69
CA ILE A 42 9.26 -1.59 13.94
C ILE A 42 9.82 -0.34 14.63
N ALA A 43 10.39 0.60 13.90
CA ALA A 43 10.94 1.81 14.48
C ALA A 43 9.85 2.71 15.08
N ALA A 44 8.79 2.98 14.30
CA ALA A 44 7.65 3.77 14.75
C ALA A 44 6.88 3.06 15.87
N GLY A 45 6.62 1.76 15.71
CA GLY A 45 5.89 0.95 16.69
C GLY A 45 6.59 0.91 18.04
N LYS A 46 7.90 0.70 18.10
CA LYS A 46 8.67 0.75 19.35
C LYS A 46 8.46 2.08 20.07
N TYR A 47 8.61 3.19 19.35
CA TYR A 47 8.40 4.51 19.93
C TYR A 47 6.97 4.67 20.46
N MET A 48 5.95 4.35 19.64
CA MET A 48 4.54 4.47 20.02
C MET A 48 4.18 3.60 21.24
N LEU A 49 4.68 2.36 21.29
CA LEU A 49 4.45 1.42 22.40
C LEU A 49 5.01 1.93 23.75
N GLU A 50 6.05 2.75 23.72
CA GLU A 50 6.69 3.34 24.91
C GLU A 50 6.08 4.72 25.27
N ASN A 51 5.34 5.35 24.34
CA ASN A 51 4.89 6.74 24.48
C ASN A 51 3.35 6.91 24.38
N GLY A 52 2.58 5.88 24.74
CA GLY A 52 1.13 6.01 24.89
C GLY A 52 0.28 5.62 23.70
N GLY A 53 0.88 5.02 22.68
CA GLY A 53 0.17 4.50 21.50
C GLY A 53 0.35 5.35 20.24
N GLY A 54 -0.40 5.01 19.20
CA GLY A 54 -0.35 5.70 17.92
C GLY A 54 -1.02 4.93 16.79
N SER A 55 -0.88 5.45 15.56
CA SER A 55 -1.44 4.85 14.36
C SER A 55 -0.39 4.68 13.27
N ILE A 56 -0.31 3.48 12.71
CA ILE A 56 0.54 3.17 11.55
C ILE A 56 -0.36 2.84 10.36
N ILE A 57 -0.04 3.45 9.23
CA ILE A 57 -0.75 3.27 7.96
C ILE A 57 0.25 2.78 6.93
N ASN A 58 0.04 1.59 6.37
CA ASN A 58 0.87 1.04 5.31
C ASN A 58 0.18 1.18 3.95
N THR A 59 0.92 1.52 2.91
CA THR A 59 0.40 1.52 1.54
C THR A 59 0.64 0.16 0.89
N ALA A 60 -0.42 -0.66 0.83
CA ALA A 60 -0.47 -1.88 0.05
C ALA A 60 -0.82 -1.58 -1.42
N SER A 61 -1.71 -2.31 -2.05
CA SER A 61 -2.22 -2.08 -3.42
C SER A 61 -3.35 -3.05 -3.71
N MET A 62 -4.24 -2.70 -4.64
CA MET A 62 -5.15 -3.67 -5.26
C MET A 62 -4.40 -4.87 -5.84
N SER A 63 -3.14 -4.70 -6.23
CA SER A 63 -2.25 -5.76 -6.74
C SER A 63 -1.93 -6.86 -5.71
N ALA A 64 -2.30 -6.65 -4.45
CA ALA A 64 -2.25 -7.68 -3.42
C ALA A 64 -3.46 -8.64 -3.48
N HIS A 65 -4.53 -8.25 -4.15
CA HIS A 65 -5.79 -8.98 -4.25
C HIS A 65 -6.00 -9.61 -5.63
N ILE A 66 -5.49 -8.96 -6.67
CA ILE A 66 -5.61 -9.40 -8.06
C ILE A 66 -4.26 -9.38 -8.77
N VAL A 67 -4.21 -10.01 -9.93
CA VAL A 67 -3.06 -9.89 -10.85
C VAL A 67 -3.38 -8.85 -11.90
N ASN A 68 -2.56 -7.80 -11.95
CA ASN A 68 -2.71 -6.72 -12.93
C ASN A 68 -2.34 -7.21 -14.35
N VAL A 69 -3.14 -6.80 -15.30
CA VAL A 69 -2.88 -7.06 -16.73
C VAL A 69 -2.97 -5.74 -17.51
N PRO A 70 -2.15 -5.58 -18.60
CA PRO A 70 -1.26 -6.58 -19.22
C PRO A 70 0.16 -6.63 -18.63
N GLN A 71 0.52 -5.72 -17.72
CA GLN A 71 1.89 -5.59 -17.22
C GLN A 71 2.27 -6.75 -16.28
N PRO A 72 3.40 -7.46 -16.55
CA PRO A 72 3.92 -8.46 -15.64
C PRO A 72 4.68 -7.80 -14.48
N GLN A 73 4.28 -8.07 -13.23
CA GLN A 73 4.83 -7.42 -12.04
C GLN A 73 4.82 -8.32 -10.79
N CYS A 74 5.22 -9.58 -10.93
CA CYS A 74 5.08 -10.60 -9.88
C CYS A 74 5.73 -10.19 -8.54
N ALA A 75 6.91 -9.56 -8.56
CA ALA A 75 7.59 -9.09 -7.36
C ALA A 75 6.77 -8.00 -6.63
N TYR A 76 6.17 -7.08 -7.38
CA TYR A 76 5.32 -6.04 -6.82
C TYR A 76 4.09 -6.65 -6.14
N ASN A 77 3.37 -7.53 -6.84
CA ASN A 77 2.18 -8.19 -6.30
C ASN A 77 2.51 -8.96 -5.01
N ALA A 78 3.59 -9.75 -5.02
CA ALA A 78 4.05 -10.47 -3.85
C ALA A 78 4.41 -9.54 -2.68
N SER A 79 5.12 -8.43 -2.95
CA SER A 79 5.49 -7.47 -1.93
C SER A 79 4.27 -6.82 -1.27
N LYS A 80 3.26 -6.43 -2.06
CA LYS A 80 2.05 -5.77 -1.57
C LYS A 80 1.11 -6.73 -0.83
N ALA A 81 1.03 -7.99 -1.23
CA ALA A 81 0.36 -9.03 -0.45
C ALA A 81 1.05 -9.25 0.91
N GLY A 82 2.39 -9.24 0.94
CA GLY A 82 3.19 -9.30 2.16
C GLY A 82 2.89 -8.13 3.11
N VAL A 83 2.71 -6.91 2.60
CA VAL A 83 2.36 -5.73 3.39
C VAL A 83 1.03 -5.90 4.10
N ILE A 84 0.00 -6.44 3.43
CA ILE A 84 -1.30 -6.70 4.06
C ILE A 84 -1.15 -7.67 5.23
N GLN A 85 -0.42 -8.76 5.03
CA GLN A 85 -0.26 -9.77 6.08
C GLN A 85 0.62 -9.27 7.23
N LEU A 86 1.67 -8.49 6.95
CA LEU A 86 2.48 -7.81 7.95
C LEU A 86 1.61 -6.87 8.81
N THR A 87 0.79 -6.04 8.16
CA THR A 87 -0.16 -5.13 8.83
C THR A 87 -1.06 -5.88 9.82
N LYS A 88 -1.66 -6.99 9.40
CA LYS A 88 -2.53 -7.81 10.27
C LYS A 88 -1.76 -8.40 11.45
N SER A 89 -0.55 -8.87 11.24
CA SER A 89 0.30 -9.45 12.28
C SER A 89 0.64 -8.42 13.36
N LEU A 90 1.14 -7.25 12.95
CA LEU A 90 1.49 -6.18 13.88
C LEU A 90 0.26 -5.60 14.59
N ALA A 91 -0.89 -5.51 13.92
CA ALA A 91 -2.15 -5.08 14.53
C ALA A 91 -2.54 -5.97 15.70
N ILE A 92 -2.47 -7.30 15.55
CA ILE A 92 -2.79 -8.26 16.62
C ILE A 92 -1.80 -8.14 17.78
N GLU A 93 -0.51 -8.01 17.48
CA GLU A 93 0.54 -7.93 18.50
C GLU A 93 0.47 -6.65 19.34
N TRP A 94 0.02 -5.53 18.75
CA TRP A 94 0.11 -4.20 19.35
C TRP A 94 -1.22 -3.61 19.80
N ALA A 95 -2.36 -4.17 19.39
CA ALA A 95 -3.69 -3.63 19.70
C ALA A 95 -3.92 -3.37 21.19
N LYS A 96 -3.60 -4.33 22.07
CA LYS A 96 -3.76 -4.19 23.53
C LYS A 96 -2.79 -3.17 24.16
N ARG A 97 -1.82 -2.74 23.39
CA ARG A 97 -0.77 -1.80 23.82
C ARG A 97 -0.96 -0.42 23.22
N GLY A 98 -2.15 -0.15 22.63
CA GLY A 98 -2.54 1.17 22.14
C GLY A 98 -2.02 1.56 20.76
N VAL A 99 -1.37 0.67 20.01
CA VAL A 99 -0.93 0.94 18.64
C VAL A 99 -1.85 0.25 17.65
N ARG A 100 -2.42 1.04 16.74
CA ARG A 100 -3.22 0.55 15.62
C ARG A 100 -2.36 0.46 14.36
N VAL A 101 -2.54 -0.60 13.58
CA VAL A 101 -1.83 -0.79 12.31
C VAL A 101 -2.85 -1.17 11.24
N ASN A 102 -2.96 -0.36 10.21
CA ASN A 102 -3.88 -0.57 9.08
C ASN A 102 -3.15 -0.39 7.76
N CYS A 103 -3.74 -0.82 6.67
CA CYS A 103 -3.25 -0.48 5.34
C CYS A 103 -4.35 0.04 4.43
N ILE A 104 -3.94 0.76 3.41
CA ILE A 104 -4.76 1.15 2.27
C ILE A 104 -4.26 0.41 1.03
N SER A 105 -5.20 -0.03 0.20
CA SER A 105 -4.94 -0.71 -1.07
C SER A 105 -5.50 0.12 -2.22
N PRO A 106 -4.73 1.11 -2.73
CA PRO A 106 -5.15 1.91 -3.87
C PRO A 106 -5.26 1.09 -5.15
N GLY A 107 -6.20 1.47 -6.01
CA GLY A 107 -6.23 1.09 -7.42
C GLY A 107 -5.22 1.86 -8.27
N TYR A 108 -5.52 2.02 -9.55
CA TYR A 108 -4.74 2.90 -10.41
C TYR A 108 -5.00 4.36 -10.05
N ILE A 109 -3.94 5.06 -9.63
CA ILE A 109 -4.00 6.47 -9.21
C ILE A 109 -3.16 7.31 -10.18
N GLY A 110 -3.76 8.40 -10.69
CA GLY A 110 -3.14 9.33 -11.61
C GLY A 110 -2.16 10.28 -10.91
N THR A 111 -1.07 9.73 -10.40
CA THR A 111 0.04 10.54 -9.86
C THR A 111 0.88 11.11 -11.00
N GLU A 112 1.65 12.17 -10.75
CA GLU A 112 2.59 12.72 -11.73
C GLU A 112 3.54 11.65 -12.29
N LEU A 113 3.99 10.72 -11.42
CA LEU A 113 4.85 9.60 -11.83
C LEU A 113 4.13 8.70 -12.85
N THR A 114 2.86 8.40 -12.64
CA THR A 114 2.07 7.55 -13.56
C THR A 114 1.76 8.30 -14.86
N LEU A 115 1.30 9.54 -14.77
CA LEU A 115 0.85 10.34 -15.91
C LEU A 115 2.00 10.77 -16.83
N ASN A 116 3.22 10.89 -16.31
CA ASN A 116 4.40 11.33 -17.06
C ASN A 116 5.34 10.17 -17.44
N SER A 117 5.01 8.93 -17.11
CA SER A 117 5.85 7.77 -17.45
C SER A 117 5.61 7.31 -18.88
N PRO A 118 6.61 7.39 -19.78
CA PRO A 118 6.47 6.93 -21.17
C PRO A 118 6.06 5.46 -21.30
N THR A 119 6.41 4.64 -20.33
CA THR A 119 6.07 3.19 -20.32
C THR A 119 4.67 2.91 -19.82
N LEU A 120 4.07 3.81 -19.04
CA LEU A 120 2.74 3.64 -18.45
C LEU A 120 1.63 4.34 -19.23
N ILE A 121 1.95 5.45 -19.93
CA ILE A 121 0.99 6.20 -20.74
C ILE A 121 0.17 5.29 -21.68
N PRO A 122 0.78 4.33 -22.43
CA PRO A 122 0.01 3.45 -23.31
C PRO A 122 -0.97 2.51 -22.59
N LEU A 123 -0.81 2.35 -21.27
CA LEU A 123 -1.65 1.47 -20.45
C LEU A 123 -2.83 2.22 -19.81
N ILE A 124 -2.77 3.56 -19.72
CA ILE A 124 -3.75 4.38 -19.01
C ILE A 124 -5.15 4.22 -19.60
N GLU A 125 -5.27 4.28 -20.92
CA GLU A 125 -6.54 4.10 -21.61
C GLU A 125 -7.16 2.73 -21.28
N LYS A 126 -6.36 1.68 -21.38
CA LYS A 126 -6.79 0.33 -21.05
C LYS A 126 -7.20 0.17 -19.58
N TRP A 127 -6.47 0.78 -18.66
CA TRP A 127 -6.84 0.77 -17.24
C TRP A 127 -8.16 1.50 -16.99
N ASN A 128 -8.39 2.64 -17.68
CA ASN A 128 -9.65 3.37 -17.60
C ASN A 128 -10.82 2.55 -18.15
N GLU A 129 -10.62 1.85 -19.27
CA GLU A 129 -11.63 0.96 -19.85
C GLU A 129 -11.99 -0.21 -18.92
N MET A 130 -11.00 -0.76 -18.21
CA MET A 130 -11.18 -1.85 -17.27
C MET A 130 -11.77 -1.41 -15.93
N ALA A 131 -11.60 -0.14 -15.56
CA ALA A 131 -12.09 0.38 -14.28
C ALA A 131 -13.60 0.57 -14.32
N PRO A 132 -14.39 0.07 -13.36
CA PRO A 132 -15.85 0.29 -13.32
C PRO A 132 -16.24 1.77 -13.28
N MET A 133 -15.44 2.62 -12.64
CA MET A 133 -15.65 4.07 -12.63
C MET A 133 -15.14 4.77 -13.90
N GLY A 134 -14.60 4.06 -14.88
CA GLY A 134 -14.15 4.59 -16.17
C GLY A 134 -12.92 5.49 -16.11
N ARG A 135 -12.22 5.54 -15.00
CA ARG A 135 -11.06 6.40 -14.78
C ARG A 135 -10.14 5.90 -13.69
N MET A 136 -8.92 6.40 -13.70
CA MET A 136 -8.04 6.31 -12.51
C MET A 136 -8.57 7.21 -11.39
N GLY A 137 -8.24 6.84 -10.14
CA GLY A 137 -8.40 7.70 -8.98
C GLY A 137 -7.41 8.87 -9.00
N LYS A 138 -7.73 9.91 -8.25
CA LYS A 138 -6.84 11.06 -8.00
C LYS A 138 -6.13 10.87 -6.65
N PRO A 139 -4.92 11.41 -6.44
CA PRO A 139 -4.25 11.37 -5.14
C PRO A 139 -5.12 11.89 -3.99
N GLU A 140 -5.89 12.98 -4.23
CA GLU A 140 -6.76 13.60 -3.25
C GLU A 140 -7.89 12.67 -2.78
N GLU A 141 -8.27 11.67 -3.58
CA GLU A 141 -9.30 10.70 -3.20
C GLU A 141 -8.81 9.67 -2.15
N LEU A 142 -7.49 9.68 -1.84
CA LEU A 142 -6.89 8.87 -0.76
C LEU A 142 -6.69 9.66 0.54
N GLU A 143 -6.80 10.99 0.53
CA GLU A 143 -6.50 11.83 1.68
C GLU A 143 -7.43 11.56 2.86
N ALA A 144 -8.74 11.49 2.59
CA ALA A 144 -9.75 11.32 3.64
C ALA A 144 -9.57 10.01 4.41
N ILE A 145 -9.21 8.92 3.72
CA ILE A 145 -8.97 7.63 4.40
C ILE A 145 -7.67 7.65 5.22
N CYS A 146 -6.63 8.34 4.76
CA CYS A 146 -5.41 8.54 5.54
C CYS A 146 -5.70 9.35 6.81
N VAL A 147 -6.46 10.45 6.71
CA VAL A 147 -6.86 11.27 7.87
C VAL A 147 -7.72 10.46 8.85
N TYR A 148 -8.69 9.68 8.35
CA TYR A 148 -9.51 8.79 9.17
C TYR A 148 -8.64 7.81 9.96
N LEU A 149 -7.72 7.10 9.29
CA LEU A 149 -6.86 6.11 9.93
C LEU A 149 -5.83 6.71 10.88
N ALA A 150 -5.36 7.93 10.63
CA ALA A 150 -4.44 8.65 11.51
C ALA A 150 -5.10 9.12 12.81
N GLY A 151 -6.38 9.53 12.75
CA GLY A 151 -7.08 10.16 13.86
C GLY A 151 -7.83 9.21 14.79
N ASP A 152 -8.39 9.79 15.87
CA ASP A 152 -9.12 9.05 16.91
C ASP A 152 -10.47 8.49 16.45
N THR A 153 -11.02 9.00 15.34
CA THR A 153 -12.25 8.48 14.73
C THR A 153 -12.13 7.02 14.27
N SER A 154 -10.89 6.55 14.10
CA SER A 154 -10.57 5.15 13.76
C SER A 154 -10.11 4.31 14.97
N SER A 155 -10.44 4.70 16.20
CA SER A 155 -9.98 4.06 17.44
C SER A 155 -10.34 2.57 17.56
N PHE A 156 -11.35 2.10 16.82
CA PHE A 156 -11.74 0.67 16.76
C PHE A 156 -11.35 0.00 15.43
N THR A 157 -10.48 0.64 14.63
CA THR A 157 -10.02 0.15 13.33
C THR A 157 -8.54 -0.22 13.41
N THR A 158 -8.23 -1.52 13.41
CA THR A 158 -6.87 -2.04 13.36
C THR A 158 -6.85 -3.38 12.62
N GLY A 159 -5.77 -3.68 11.92
CA GLY A 159 -5.63 -4.88 11.07
C GLY A 159 -6.48 -4.83 9.79
N SER A 160 -7.05 -3.67 9.46
CA SER A 160 -7.90 -3.50 8.28
C SER A 160 -7.05 -3.19 7.05
N ASP A 161 -7.48 -3.73 5.92
CA ASP A 161 -7.03 -3.34 4.60
C ASP A 161 -8.20 -2.66 3.88
N ILE A 162 -8.02 -1.39 3.54
CA ILE A 162 -9.08 -0.57 2.95
C ILE A 162 -8.77 -0.35 1.47
N VAL A 163 -9.55 -1.04 0.63
CA VAL A 163 -9.41 -0.94 -0.83
C VAL A 163 -10.08 0.35 -1.32
N VAL A 164 -9.34 1.15 -2.09
CA VAL A 164 -9.80 2.39 -2.71
C VAL A 164 -9.40 2.37 -4.19
N ASP A 165 -10.21 1.72 -5.02
CA ASP A 165 -9.82 1.31 -6.37
C ASP A 165 -10.91 1.55 -7.45
N GLY A 166 -11.98 2.25 -7.11
CA GLY A 166 -13.09 2.46 -8.05
C GLY A 166 -13.81 1.17 -8.44
N ALA A 167 -13.88 0.20 -7.52
CA ALA A 167 -14.44 -1.14 -7.69
C ALA A 167 -13.66 -2.06 -8.64
N PHE A 168 -12.40 -1.75 -8.95
CA PHE A 168 -11.57 -2.53 -9.87
C PHE A 168 -11.41 -3.99 -9.45
N THR A 169 -11.38 -4.27 -8.14
CA THR A 169 -11.21 -5.63 -7.58
C THR A 169 -12.53 -6.34 -7.26
N CYS A 170 -13.68 -5.80 -7.70
CA CYS A 170 -15.00 -6.38 -7.37
C CYS A 170 -15.44 -7.49 -8.33
N PHE A 171 -14.66 -7.81 -9.38
CA PHE A 171 -14.94 -8.91 -10.33
C PHE A 171 -13.68 -9.63 -10.79
#